data_ab6da4cc5512756a322e22550c5c8f67
#
_entry.id   ab6da4cc5512756a322e22550c5c8f67
#
_cell.length_a   1.000
_cell.length_b   1.000
_cell.length_c   1.000
_cell.angle_alpha   90.00
_cell.angle_beta   90.00
_cell.angle_gamma   90.00
#
_symmetry.space_group_name_H-M   'P 1'
#
loop_
_entity.id
_entity.type
_entity.pdbx_description
1 polymer ?
#
loop_
_entity_poly.entity_id
_entity_poly.type
_entity_poly.pdbx_seq_one_letter_code
_entity_poly.pdbx_strand_id
1 'polypeptide(L)'
;MRNLHTLAKKKHVIGIKDAKFLKDHLCGACEVGKMTKAKHPSKTIMTTTRPFELLHMDLFGPNHYAAFTNEASLYGFVIVDDYSRYTWVHIVTYKREVQEVFKQFSSRASTNFGVKIKHIGSDNETE
;
A
#
# COMPACT_ATOMS: atom_id res chain seq x y z
N MET A 1 -20.08 -14.35 -22.90
CA MET A 1 -20.62 -14.68 -24.27
C MET A 1 -20.08 -16.02 -24.79
N ARG A 2 -18.77 -16.30 -24.80
CA ARG A 2 -18.20 -17.60 -25.28
C ARG A 2 -18.89 -18.83 -24.69
N ASN A 3 -19.12 -18.84 -23.37
CA ASN A 3 -19.73 -19.98 -22.66
C ASN A 3 -21.21 -20.17 -23.04
N LEU A 4 -21.97 -19.09 -23.19
CA LEU A 4 -23.38 -19.16 -23.63
C LEU A 4 -23.51 -19.70 -25.04
N HIS A 5 -22.67 -19.26 -25.97
CA HIS A 5 -22.64 -19.79 -27.33
C HIS A 5 -22.31 -21.30 -27.36
N THR A 6 -21.36 -21.74 -26.52
CA THR A 6 -21.00 -23.17 -26.42
C THR A 6 -22.16 -23.98 -25.83
N LEU A 7 -22.86 -23.49 -24.82
CA LEU A 7 -24.01 -24.14 -24.22
C LEU A 7 -25.19 -24.26 -25.22
N ALA A 8 -25.46 -23.19 -25.96
CA ALA A 8 -26.48 -23.19 -27.00
C ALA A 8 -26.15 -24.19 -28.11
N LYS A 9 -24.90 -24.18 -28.62
CA LYS A 9 -24.42 -25.09 -29.67
C LYS A 9 -24.48 -26.56 -29.25
N LYS A 10 -24.16 -26.85 -28.00
CA LYS A 10 -24.18 -28.21 -27.43
C LYS A 10 -25.58 -28.67 -26.98
N LYS A 11 -26.63 -27.84 -27.17
CA LYS A 11 -28.00 -28.12 -26.76
C LYS A 11 -28.18 -28.42 -25.26
N HIS A 12 -27.29 -27.88 -24.41
CA HIS A 12 -27.36 -28.11 -22.96
C HIS A 12 -28.40 -27.23 -22.26
N VAL A 13 -29.01 -26.27 -22.98
CA VAL A 13 -30.02 -25.35 -22.42
C VAL A 13 -31.22 -25.31 -23.38
N ILE A 14 -32.42 -25.48 -22.84
CA ILE A 14 -33.68 -25.40 -23.55
C ILE A 14 -34.07 -23.93 -23.73
N GLY A 15 -34.63 -23.56 -24.90
CA GLY A 15 -35.12 -22.19 -25.16
C GLY A 15 -34.13 -21.22 -25.82
N ILE A 16 -32.86 -21.58 -25.99
CA ILE A 16 -31.86 -20.71 -26.65
C ILE A 16 -31.26 -21.33 -27.91
N LYS A 17 -31.92 -22.34 -28.48
CA LYS A 17 -31.43 -23.14 -29.61
C LYS A 17 -31.11 -22.30 -30.85
N ASP A 18 -31.87 -21.23 -31.10
CA ASP A 18 -31.77 -20.35 -32.25
C ASP A 18 -31.24 -18.96 -31.94
N ALA A 19 -30.74 -18.75 -30.71
CA ALA A 19 -30.22 -17.46 -30.27
C ALA A 19 -28.91 -17.12 -30.98
N LYS A 20 -28.90 -16.01 -31.72
CA LYS A 20 -27.68 -15.47 -32.34
C LYS A 20 -26.99 -14.56 -31.32
N PHE A 21 -25.82 -14.98 -30.86
CA PHE A 21 -24.96 -14.20 -29.99
C PHE A 21 -24.04 -13.31 -30.82
N LEU A 22 -24.49 -12.07 -31.09
CA LEU A 22 -23.70 -11.07 -31.81
C LEU A 22 -22.86 -10.29 -30.82
N LYS A 23 -21.63 -10.01 -31.20
CA LYS A 23 -20.73 -9.15 -30.44
C LYS A 23 -20.79 -7.74 -31.06
N ASP A 24 -21.87 -7.00 -30.78
CA ASP A 24 -22.15 -5.75 -31.47
C ASP A 24 -21.21 -4.61 -31.06
N HIS A 25 -20.77 -4.57 -29.81
CA HIS A 25 -19.91 -3.51 -29.32
C HIS A 25 -19.13 -3.96 -28.08
N LEU A 26 -18.06 -3.25 -27.78
CA LEU A 26 -17.31 -3.39 -26.53
C LEU A 26 -18.16 -2.86 -25.38
N CYS A 27 -18.51 -3.72 -24.44
CA CYS A 27 -19.24 -3.33 -23.24
C CYS A 27 -18.26 -2.69 -22.26
N GLY A 28 -18.39 -1.37 -22.00
CA GLY A 28 -17.51 -0.64 -21.09
C GLY A 28 -17.46 -1.24 -19.69
N ALA A 29 -18.59 -1.71 -19.15
CA ALA A 29 -18.61 -2.40 -17.86
C ALA A 29 -17.79 -3.71 -17.87
N CYS A 30 -17.83 -4.46 -18.98
CA CYS A 30 -17.02 -5.66 -19.14
C CYS A 30 -15.52 -5.33 -19.32
N GLU A 31 -15.18 -4.23 -19.95
CA GLU A 31 -13.80 -3.77 -20.06
C GLU A 31 -13.23 -3.39 -18.70
N VAL A 32 -13.96 -2.53 -17.96
CA VAL A 32 -13.56 -2.14 -16.59
C VAL A 32 -13.42 -3.37 -15.69
N GLY A 33 -14.36 -4.30 -15.70
CA GLY A 33 -14.30 -5.53 -14.90
C GLY A 33 -13.20 -6.52 -15.32
N LYS A 34 -12.62 -6.36 -16.51
CA LYS A 34 -11.50 -7.19 -17.02
C LYS A 34 -10.16 -6.47 -17.01
N MET A 35 -10.13 -5.21 -16.60
CA MET A 35 -8.87 -4.50 -16.46
C MET A 35 -8.01 -5.19 -15.41
N THR A 36 -6.86 -5.67 -15.82
CA THR A 36 -5.83 -6.16 -14.91
C THR A 36 -4.87 -5.03 -14.61
N LYS A 37 -4.53 -4.85 -13.34
CA LYS A 37 -3.53 -3.86 -12.93
C LYS A 37 -2.22 -4.16 -13.67
N ALA A 38 -1.71 -3.19 -14.40
CA ALA A 38 -0.39 -3.29 -15.04
C ALA A 38 0.67 -3.45 -13.94
N LYS A 39 1.61 -4.36 -14.14
CA LYS A 39 2.77 -4.47 -13.24
C LYS A 39 3.64 -3.23 -13.44
N HIS A 40 3.87 -2.49 -12.37
CA HIS A 40 4.88 -1.44 -12.40
C HIS A 40 6.25 -2.09 -12.54
N PRO A 41 7.12 -1.59 -13.44
CA PRO A 41 8.50 -2.05 -13.50
C PRO A 41 9.14 -1.79 -12.12
N SER A 42 9.76 -2.82 -11.56
CA SER A 42 10.53 -2.69 -10.33
C SER A 42 11.69 -1.72 -10.59
N LYS A 43 11.71 -0.59 -9.89
CA LYS A 43 12.88 0.29 -9.90
C LYS A 43 13.99 -0.40 -9.10
N THR A 44 14.94 -0.97 -9.80
CA THR A 44 16.12 -1.63 -9.20
C THR A 44 17.23 -0.62 -8.86
N ILE A 45 16.96 0.68 -8.99
CA ILE A 45 17.96 1.70 -8.71
C ILE A 45 17.98 1.93 -7.20
N MET A 46 19.01 1.46 -6.54
CA MET A 46 19.31 1.88 -5.17
C MET A 46 19.69 3.36 -5.21
N THR A 47 18.87 4.19 -4.61
CA THR A 47 19.07 5.64 -4.55
C THR A 47 20.00 6.04 -3.41
N THR A 48 20.26 5.14 -2.48
CA THR A 48 21.04 5.35 -1.26
C THR A 48 22.33 4.52 -1.27
N THR A 49 23.42 5.10 -0.76
CA THR A 49 24.75 4.47 -0.71
C THR A 49 25.18 4.09 0.71
N ARG A 50 24.48 4.59 1.72
CA ARG A 50 24.81 4.36 3.13
C ARG A 50 23.55 4.42 4.02
N PRO A 51 23.59 3.83 5.23
CA PRO A 51 22.49 3.94 6.19
C PRO A 51 22.17 5.40 6.57
N PHE A 52 20.93 5.68 6.90
CA PHE A 52 20.37 6.98 7.28
C PHE A 52 20.46 8.07 6.21
N GLU A 53 20.73 7.72 4.96
CA GLU A 53 20.71 8.68 3.86
C GLU A 53 19.29 9.07 3.44
N LEU A 54 18.40 8.10 3.37
CA LEU A 54 16.96 8.27 3.11
C LEU A 54 16.15 7.40 4.06
N LEU A 55 15.26 8.01 4.81
CA LEU A 55 14.29 7.33 5.65
C LEU A 55 12.90 7.48 5.06
N HIS A 56 12.18 6.38 4.95
CA HIS A 56 10.75 6.38 4.65
C HIS A 56 9.97 6.31 5.95
N MET A 57 8.97 7.17 6.08
CA MET A 57 8.14 7.21 7.27
C MET A 57 6.67 7.06 6.88
N ASP A 58 5.96 6.32 7.69
CA ASP A 58 4.52 6.11 7.53
C ASP A 58 3.83 6.00 8.89
N LEU A 59 2.57 6.45 8.94
CA LEU A 59 1.74 6.40 10.13
C LEU A 59 0.47 5.63 9.80
N PHE A 60 0.30 4.47 10.40
CA PHE A 60 -0.89 3.66 10.21
C PHE A 60 -1.77 3.60 11.47
N GLY A 61 -3.06 3.53 11.29
CA GLY A 61 -4.07 3.52 12.35
C GLY A 61 -5.10 4.62 12.14
N PRO A 62 -6.00 4.85 13.09
CA PRO A 62 -6.00 4.31 14.45
C PRO A 62 -6.45 2.84 14.51
N ASN A 63 -5.81 2.07 15.37
CA ASN A 63 -6.29 0.73 15.66
C ASN A 63 -7.23 0.78 16.88
N HIS A 64 -8.50 0.44 16.65
CA HIS A 64 -9.55 0.47 17.68
C HIS A 64 -9.52 -0.74 18.64
N TYR A 65 -8.51 -1.60 18.56
CA TYR A 65 -8.35 -2.68 19.53
C TYR A 65 -7.83 -2.15 20.86
N ALA A 66 -8.74 -1.59 21.64
CA ALA A 66 -8.53 -1.17 23.04
C ALA A 66 -8.32 -2.35 24.00
N ALA A 67 -7.66 -3.43 23.56
CA ALA A 67 -7.53 -4.64 24.36
C ALA A 67 -6.51 -4.55 25.50
N PHE A 68 -5.63 -3.56 25.52
CA PHE A 68 -4.55 -3.51 26.49
C PHE A 68 -4.40 -2.17 27.25
N THR A 69 -5.07 -1.12 26.84
CA THR A 69 -5.11 0.15 27.57
C THR A 69 -6.51 0.74 27.47
N ASN A 70 -7.00 1.32 28.56
CA ASN A 70 -8.29 2.02 28.58
C ASN A 70 -8.31 3.32 27.76
N GLU A 71 -7.35 3.54 26.89
CA GLU A 71 -7.21 4.74 26.07
C GLU A 71 -7.40 4.46 24.59
N ALA A 72 -8.23 5.27 24.00
CA ALA A 72 -8.71 5.20 22.64
C ALA A 72 -7.60 5.45 21.63
N SER A 73 -7.49 4.64 20.61
CA SER A 73 -6.73 4.89 19.38
C SER A 73 -5.21 4.85 19.50
N LEU A 74 -4.62 3.72 19.10
CA LEU A 74 -3.18 3.59 18.95
C LEU A 74 -2.79 3.70 17.49
N TYR A 75 -1.73 4.45 17.23
CA TYR A 75 -1.12 4.55 15.91
C TYR A 75 0.23 3.86 15.92
N GLY A 76 0.57 3.22 14.81
CA GLY A 76 1.90 2.70 14.56
C GLY A 76 2.68 3.67 13.68
N PHE A 77 3.74 4.27 14.21
CA PHE A 77 4.66 5.09 13.44
C PHE A 77 5.86 4.25 13.04
N VAL A 78 6.05 4.08 11.73
CA VAL A 78 7.11 3.26 11.15
C VAL A 78 8.14 4.14 10.48
N ILE A 79 9.41 3.81 10.70
CA ILE A 79 10.56 4.42 10.03
C ILE A 79 11.36 3.30 9.38
N VAL A 80 11.60 3.38 8.08
CA VAL A 80 12.35 2.40 7.30
C VAL A 80 13.56 3.08 6.68
N ASP A 81 14.75 2.55 6.93
CA ASP A 81 15.95 2.98 6.23
C ASP A 81 16.02 2.36 4.83
N ASP A 82 16.13 3.19 3.81
CA ASP A 82 16.12 2.75 2.42
C ASP A 82 17.32 1.85 2.07
N TYR A 83 18.47 2.11 2.65
CA TYR A 83 19.69 1.36 2.38
C TYR A 83 19.70 -0.03 3.05
N SER A 84 19.51 -0.06 4.36
CA SER A 84 19.61 -1.30 5.15
C SER A 84 18.30 -2.09 5.20
N ARG A 85 17.19 -1.45 4.86
CA ARG A 85 15.82 -1.97 5.05
C ARG A 85 15.46 -2.20 6.51
N TYR A 86 16.28 -1.71 7.43
CA TYR A 86 15.98 -1.81 8.85
C TYR A 86 14.77 -0.94 9.19
N THR A 87 13.90 -1.50 10.03
CA THR A 87 12.62 -0.89 10.36
C THR A 87 12.50 -0.66 11.86
N TRP A 88 12.17 0.56 12.25
CA TRP A 88 11.78 0.92 13.61
C TRP A 88 10.30 1.14 13.66
N VAL A 89 9.66 0.66 14.74
CA VAL A 89 8.24 0.85 14.98
C VAL A 89 8.06 1.51 16.33
N HIS A 90 7.29 2.58 16.35
CA HIS A 90 6.91 3.31 17.56
C HIS A 90 5.40 3.30 17.69
N ILE A 91 4.91 3.00 18.88
CA ILE A 91 3.47 3.10 19.17
C ILE A 91 3.23 4.46 19.80
N VAL A 92 2.29 5.21 19.22
CA VAL A 92 1.89 6.55 19.69
C VAL A 92 0.38 6.61 19.87
N THR A 93 -0.06 7.39 20.86
CA THR A 93 -1.49 7.53 21.16
C THR A 93 -2.14 8.60 20.27
N TYR A 94 -1.40 9.65 19.96
CA TYR A 94 -1.90 10.76 19.14
C TYR A 94 -0.96 11.06 17.97
N LYS A 95 -1.51 11.39 16.81
CA LYS A 95 -0.74 11.82 15.61
C LYS A 95 0.28 12.93 15.93
N ARG A 96 -0.06 13.86 16.81
CA ARG A 96 0.81 14.98 17.22
C ARG A 96 2.12 14.54 17.88
N GLU A 97 2.18 13.34 18.45
CA GLU A 97 3.37 12.82 19.13
C GLU A 97 4.46 12.39 18.15
N VAL A 98 4.10 12.12 16.89
CA VAL A 98 5.02 11.65 15.84
C VAL A 98 6.22 12.57 15.68
N GLN A 99 6.01 13.89 15.73
CA GLN A 99 7.10 14.87 15.59
C GLN A 99 8.13 14.75 16.71
N GLU A 100 7.66 14.58 17.94
CA GLU A 100 8.54 14.45 19.09
C GLU A 100 9.28 13.12 19.08
N VAL A 101 8.59 12.03 18.75
CA VAL A 101 9.19 10.69 18.58
C VAL A 101 10.27 10.73 17.50
N PHE A 102 10.01 11.38 16.37
CA PHE A 102 10.99 11.51 15.31
C PHE A 102 12.21 12.36 15.72
N LYS A 103 12.03 13.46 16.44
CA LYS A 103 13.14 14.26 16.99
C LYS A 103 14.04 13.43 17.89
N GLN A 104 13.44 12.68 18.82
CA GLN A 104 14.18 11.78 19.71
C GLN A 104 14.91 10.69 18.94
N PHE A 105 14.26 10.08 17.94
CA PHE A 105 14.88 9.10 17.05
C PHE A 105 16.10 9.70 16.32
N SER A 106 15.94 10.87 15.70
CA SER A 106 17.01 11.56 14.97
C SER A 106 18.20 11.92 15.87
N SER A 107 17.91 12.39 17.08
CA SER A 107 18.95 12.68 18.08
C SER A 107 19.71 11.43 18.49
N ARG A 108 19.01 10.34 18.76
CA ARG A 108 19.65 9.03 19.07
C ARG A 108 20.50 8.50 17.94
N ALA A 109 19.99 8.60 16.70
CA ALA A 109 20.72 8.18 15.50
C ALA A 109 22.03 8.97 15.36
N SER A 110 21.96 10.29 15.54
CA SER A 110 23.15 11.17 15.50
C SER A 110 24.16 10.82 16.60
N THR A 111 23.68 10.59 17.82
CA THR A 111 24.56 10.31 18.98
C THR A 111 25.21 8.93 18.90
N ASN A 112 24.43 7.88 18.53
CA ASN A 112 24.89 6.51 18.59
C ASN A 112 25.73 6.10 17.37
N PHE A 113 25.42 6.66 16.21
CA PHE A 113 26.02 6.27 14.93
C PHE A 113 26.85 7.38 14.28
N GLY A 114 26.87 8.59 14.84
CA GLY A 114 27.57 9.74 14.28
C GLY A 114 27.02 10.18 12.91
N VAL A 115 25.78 9.82 12.57
CA VAL A 115 25.19 10.03 11.26
C VAL A 115 24.13 11.13 11.30
N LYS A 116 24.01 11.84 10.18
CA LYS A 116 22.91 12.79 9.96
C LYS A 116 21.98 12.24 8.89
N ILE A 117 20.68 12.26 9.18
CA ILE A 117 19.63 11.97 8.22
C ILE A 117 19.65 13.04 7.14
N LYS A 118 19.71 12.65 5.86
CA LYS A 118 19.75 13.60 4.75
C LYS A 118 18.36 13.88 4.16
N HIS A 119 17.61 12.83 3.94
CA HIS A 119 16.33 12.89 3.26
C HIS A 119 15.27 12.09 4.01
N ILE A 120 14.05 12.58 3.95
CA ILE A 120 12.88 11.94 4.54
C ILE A 120 11.83 11.86 3.45
N GLY A 121 11.33 10.64 3.21
CA GLY A 121 10.15 10.37 2.39
C GLY A 121 8.97 10.07 3.30
N SER A 122 7.92 10.86 3.23
CA SER A 122 6.64 10.58 3.86
C SER A 122 5.55 10.64 2.80
N ASP A 123 4.49 9.87 3.00
CA ASP A 123 3.31 9.99 2.15
C ASP A 123 2.62 11.33 2.44
N ASN A 124 2.28 12.06 1.38
CA ASN A 124 1.56 13.33 1.49
C ASN A 124 0.07 13.02 1.71
N GLU A 125 -0.30 12.58 2.90
CA GLU A 125 -1.69 12.71 3.32
C GLU A 125 -1.91 14.18 3.71
N THR A 126 -2.35 14.97 2.73
CA THR A 126 -2.97 16.28 2.96
C THR A 126 -4.36 16.03 3.54
N GLU A 127 -4.49 16.08 4.84
CA GLU A 127 -5.75 16.41 5.53
C GLU A 127 -5.77 17.88 5.91
#